data_12f46fd46791d4f5ddedbf23f6e3ff7d
#
_entry.id   12f46fd46791d4f5ddedbf23f6e3ff7d
#
_cell.length_a   1.000
_cell.length_b   1.000
_cell.length_c   1.000
_cell.angle_alpha   90.00
_cell.angle_beta   90.00
_cell.angle_gamma   90.00
#
_symmetry.space_group_name_H-M   'P 1'
#
loop_
_entity.id
_entity.type
_entity.pdbx_description
1 polymer ?
#
loop_
_entity_poly.entity_id
_entity_poly.type
_entity_poly.pdbx_seq_one_letter_code
_entity_poly.pdbx_strand_id
1 'polypeptide(L)'
;AEEMYQLCDREGIVVIDETPAVGIGAGDKIDPYKTFHIREHHEQVLREMIARDKNHPCVVMWSMGNESAYGCNFEKALAWTKQYDPSRITQYESARYRNYDVTYNYENLDLYSRMYPALSEIEEYLEKDGSKPFLLVEYCHSMGNGPGDFEDYFQMIHSDDRMCGGFVWEWCDHAVAHDQAENGKTKYYYGGDHGEAIHDGNFCMDGLVYPDRTPHTGLLEYKNVYRPVRVRSFDQERGTLTLHNYMDFDDIQDFVDICYEVTQDGLSVQKGKVVGASAAPHSDCTVGLDIDVPTAGRVYLKLSYQLKKELPLVSAGHVLGFDELLLENKDGRNQTAAKWTASDVEVSDIRE
;
A
#
# COMPACT_ATOMS: atom_id res chain seq x y z
N ALA A 1 -9.64 -15.11 -12.96
CA ALA A 1 -9.50 -15.68 -14.29
C ALA A 1 -8.10 -16.27 -14.41
N GLU A 2 -7.96 -17.39 -15.10
CA GLU A 2 -6.70 -18.14 -15.22
C GLU A 2 -5.57 -17.27 -15.79
N GLU A 3 -5.87 -16.42 -16.76
CA GLU A 3 -4.91 -15.50 -17.36
C GLU A 3 -4.27 -14.54 -16.36
N MET A 4 -4.99 -14.14 -15.31
CA MET A 4 -4.44 -13.28 -14.26
C MET A 4 -3.33 -13.98 -13.47
N TYR A 5 -3.55 -15.24 -13.06
CA TYR A 5 -2.54 -16.02 -12.35
C TYR A 5 -1.31 -16.29 -13.22
N GLN A 6 -1.52 -16.66 -14.51
CA GLN A 6 -0.42 -16.81 -15.47
C GLN A 6 0.38 -15.53 -15.64
N LEU A 7 -0.27 -14.38 -15.64
CA LEU A 7 0.39 -13.07 -15.71
C LEU A 7 1.20 -12.82 -14.42
N CYS A 8 0.60 -13.05 -13.25
CA CYS A 8 1.27 -12.90 -11.96
C CYS A 8 2.48 -13.84 -11.85
N ASP A 9 2.36 -15.09 -12.29
CA ASP A 9 3.47 -16.05 -12.35
C ASP A 9 4.63 -15.53 -13.18
N ARG A 10 4.34 -14.93 -14.33
CA ARG A 10 5.35 -14.42 -15.26
C ARG A 10 6.01 -13.13 -14.76
N GLU A 11 5.23 -12.23 -14.18
CA GLU A 11 5.70 -10.91 -13.74
C GLU A 11 6.24 -10.89 -12.30
N GLY A 12 6.15 -12.02 -11.58
CA GLY A 12 6.63 -12.13 -10.19
C GLY A 12 5.73 -11.44 -9.16
N ILE A 13 4.44 -11.29 -9.45
CA ILE A 13 3.47 -10.69 -8.53
C ILE A 13 2.95 -11.79 -7.62
N VAL A 14 3.12 -11.64 -6.30
CA VAL A 14 2.58 -12.58 -5.32
C VAL A 14 1.09 -12.36 -5.09
N VAL A 15 0.36 -13.46 -4.92
CA VAL A 15 -1.11 -13.48 -4.81
C VAL A 15 -1.52 -14.17 -3.52
N ILE A 16 -2.46 -13.56 -2.80
CA ILE A 16 -3.31 -14.24 -1.83
C ILE A 16 -4.58 -14.62 -2.55
N ASP A 17 -4.85 -15.91 -2.64
CA ASP A 17 -6.06 -16.41 -3.26
C ASP A 17 -7.13 -16.64 -2.21
N GLU A 18 -8.29 -16.00 -2.39
CA GLU A 18 -9.35 -15.96 -1.40
C GLU A 18 -10.62 -16.62 -1.89
N THR A 19 -11.23 -17.43 -1.01
CA THR A 19 -12.54 -18.01 -1.32
C THR A 19 -13.61 -16.93 -1.36
N PRO A 20 -14.61 -17.03 -2.24
CA PRO A 20 -15.73 -16.09 -2.31
C PRO A 20 -16.74 -16.26 -1.16
N ALA A 21 -16.27 -16.59 0.03
CA ALA A 21 -17.05 -16.62 1.25
C ALA A 21 -17.10 -15.21 1.84
N VAL A 22 -18.07 -14.41 1.38
CA VAL A 22 -18.25 -13.02 1.80
C VAL A 22 -19.58 -12.86 2.51
N GLY A 23 -19.54 -12.34 3.74
CA GLY A 23 -20.74 -12.16 4.57
C GLY A 23 -20.85 -10.76 5.19
N ILE A 24 -20.61 -9.71 4.39
CA ILE A 24 -20.65 -8.32 4.84
C ILE A 24 -21.90 -8.04 5.68
N GLY A 25 -21.70 -7.69 6.95
CA GLY A 25 -22.76 -7.41 7.90
C GLY A 25 -23.59 -8.61 8.36
N ALA A 26 -23.26 -9.83 7.93
CA ALA A 26 -23.91 -11.06 8.37
C ALA A 26 -23.25 -11.69 9.61
N GLY A 27 -22.01 -11.30 9.92
CA GLY A 27 -21.19 -11.89 10.97
C GLY A 27 -21.82 -11.95 12.34
N ASP A 28 -22.61 -10.94 12.71
CA ASP A 28 -23.29 -10.85 14.01
C ASP A 28 -24.68 -11.52 14.02
N LYS A 29 -25.25 -11.86 12.87
CA LYS A 29 -26.63 -12.30 12.73
C LYS A 29 -26.80 -13.74 12.25
N ILE A 30 -25.79 -14.31 11.59
CA ILE A 30 -25.81 -15.68 11.12
C ILE A 30 -24.90 -16.50 12.01
N ASP A 31 -25.50 -17.37 12.82
CA ASP A 31 -24.76 -18.39 13.56
C ASP A 31 -24.23 -19.42 12.55
N PRO A 32 -22.91 -19.38 12.21
CA PRO A 32 -22.33 -20.29 11.23
C PRO A 32 -22.39 -21.75 11.66
N TYR A 33 -22.72 -22.00 12.93
CA TYR A 33 -22.89 -23.35 13.49
C TYR A 33 -24.24 -23.98 13.15
N LYS A 34 -25.25 -23.19 12.74
CA LYS A 34 -26.63 -23.68 12.55
C LYS A 34 -27.03 -23.89 11.10
N THR A 35 -26.21 -23.46 10.13
CA THR A 35 -26.56 -23.52 8.69
C THR A 35 -25.75 -24.57 7.95
N PHE A 36 -26.20 -25.81 7.97
CA PHE A 36 -25.55 -26.95 7.30
C PHE A 36 -25.34 -26.76 5.78
N HIS A 37 -26.23 -26.03 5.11
CA HIS A 37 -26.16 -25.82 3.66
C HIS A 37 -24.99 -24.92 3.24
N ILE A 38 -24.60 -23.95 4.06
CA ILE A 38 -23.46 -23.06 3.80
C ILE A 38 -22.14 -23.85 3.89
N ARG A 39 -22.06 -24.83 4.76
CA ARG A 39 -20.85 -25.63 4.96
C ARG A 39 -20.46 -26.40 3.70
N GLU A 40 -21.38 -27.19 3.12
CA GLU A 40 -21.07 -27.99 1.95
C GLU A 40 -20.68 -27.13 0.76
N HIS A 41 -21.37 -26.01 0.56
CA HIS A 41 -21.05 -25.06 -0.50
C HIS A 41 -19.69 -24.41 -0.28
N HIS A 42 -19.39 -23.92 0.92
CA HIS A 42 -18.11 -23.32 1.25
C HIS A 42 -16.94 -24.31 1.07
N GLU A 43 -17.09 -25.54 1.57
CA GLU A 43 -16.09 -26.60 1.37
C GLU A 43 -15.88 -26.91 -0.12
N GLN A 44 -16.94 -26.96 -0.91
CA GLN A 44 -16.85 -27.24 -2.34
C GLN A 44 -16.09 -26.12 -3.07
N VAL A 45 -16.48 -24.88 -2.86
CA VAL A 45 -15.85 -23.71 -3.52
C VAL A 45 -14.38 -23.61 -3.15
N LEU A 46 -14.03 -23.79 -1.87
CA LEU A 46 -12.63 -23.80 -1.41
C LEU A 46 -11.82 -24.92 -2.09
N ARG A 47 -12.38 -26.13 -2.18
CA ARG A 47 -11.72 -27.27 -2.83
C ARG A 47 -11.48 -27.04 -4.31
N GLU A 48 -12.47 -26.48 -5.02
CA GLU A 48 -12.36 -26.13 -6.43
C GLU A 48 -11.32 -25.06 -6.69
N MET A 49 -11.28 -24.00 -5.86
CA MET A 49 -10.29 -22.94 -5.92
C MET A 49 -8.88 -23.50 -5.75
N ILE A 50 -8.61 -24.18 -4.64
CA ILE A 50 -7.26 -24.70 -4.35
C ILE A 50 -6.85 -25.76 -5.40
N ALA A 51 -7.76 -26.63 -5.84
CA ALA A 51 -7.45 -27.62 -6.87
C ALA A 51 -7.08 -27.00 -8.22
N ARG A 52 -7.73 -25.88 -8.58
CA ARG A 52 -7.44 -25.11 -9.79
C ARG A 52 -6.10 -24.37 -9.70
N ASP A 53 -5.87 -23.66 -8.58
CA ASP A 53 -4.85 -22.61 -8.50
C ASP A 53 -3.55 -23.05 -7.80
N LYS A 54 -3.52 -24.21 -7.15
CA LYS A 54 -2.34 -24.72 -6.41
C LYS A 54 -1.06 -24.88 -7.23
N ASN A 55 -1.16 -24.95 -8.55
CA ASN A 55 0.01 -25.07 -9.42
C ASN A 55 0.57 -23.72 -9.87
N HIS A 56 -0.04 -22.60 -9.46
CA HIS A 56 0.48 -21.26 -9.71
C HIS A 56 1.49 -20.87 -8.63
N PRO A 57 2.78 -20.68 -8.98
CA PRO A 57 3.79 -20.28 -8.01
C PRO A 57 3.56 -18.87 -7.43
N CYS A 58 2.82 -18.00 -8.12
CA CYS A 58 2.43 -16.69 -7.60
C CYS A 58 1.51 -16.77 -6.37
N VAL A 59 0.69 -17.83 -6.24
CA VAL A 59 -0.17 -18.02 -5.09
C VAL A 59 0.68 -18.49 -3.91
N VAL A 60 0.84 -17.63 -2.91
CA VAL A 60 1.67 -17.91 -1.73
C VAL A 60 0.86 -18.19 -0.48
N MET A 61 -0.43 -17.83 -0.50
CA MET A 61 -1.30 -17.90 0.66
C MET A 61 -2.75 -18.20 0.25
N TRP A 62 -3.44 -18.99 1.07
CA TRP A 62 -4.86 -19.22 0.99
C TRP A 62 -5.62 -18.41 2.02
N SER A 63 -6.60 -17.63 1.59
CA SER A 63 -7.54 -16.92 2.45
C SER A 63 -8.88 -17.63 2.48
N MET A 64 -9.45 -17.78 3.68
CA MET A 64 -10.68 -18.53 3.88
C MET A 64 -11.95 -17.72 3.55
N GLY A 65 -11.82 -16.44 3.27
CA GLY A 65 -12.94 -15.56 2.94
C GLY A 65 -12.86 -14.21 3.62
N ASN A 66 -13.96 -13.46 3.57
CA ASN A 66 -14.08 -12.12 4.05
C ASN A 66 -15.33 -11.92 4.92
N GLU A 67 -15.21 -11.26 6.08
CA GLU A 67 -16.30 -10.77 6.95
C GLU A 67 -17.44 -11.78 7.22
N SER A 68 -17.10 -13.05 7.39
CA SER A 68 -18.10 -14.14 7.49
C SER A 68 -18.08 -14.84 8.86
N ALA A 69 -17.65 -14.15 9.92
CA ALA A 69 -17.45 -14.70 11.27
C ALA A 69 -16.49 -15.90 11.29
N TYR A 70 -16.33 -16.55 12.45
CA TYR A 70 -15.44 -17.72 12.58
C TYR A 70 -16.13 -18.83 13.36
N GLY A 71 -15.92 -20.06 12.93
CA GLY A 71 -16.52 -21.22 13.59
C GLY A 71 -16.07 -22.55 13.01
N CYS A 72 -16.75 -23.62 13.40
CA CYS A 72 -16.36 -24.99 13.08
C CYS A 72 -16.23 -25.29 11.58
N ASN A 73 -16.91 -24.54 10.70
CA ASN A 73 -16.79 -24.71 9.27
C ASN A 73 -15.43 -24.20 8.78
N PHE A 74 -15.00 -23.02 9.25
CA PHE A 74 -13.68 -22.47 8.94
C PHE A 74 -12.56 -23.30 9.55
N GLU A 75 -12.73 -23.81 10.79
CA GLU A 75 -11.76 -24.71 11.42
C GLU A 75 -11.52 -25.97 10.58
N LYS A 76 -12.60 -26.58 10.05
CA LYS A 76 -12.53 -27.76 9.17
C LYS A 76 -11.93 -27.42 7.80
N ALA A 77 -12.34 -26.29 7.23
CA ALA A 77 -11.79 -25.80 5.97
C ALA A 77 -10.28 -25.59 6.06
N LEU A 78 -9.82 -24.92 7.11
CA LEU A 78 -8.40 -24.71 7.39
C LEU A 78 -7.64 -26.02 7.57
N ALA A 79 -8.18 -26.94 8.38
CA ALA A 79 -7.56 -28.26 8.60
C ALA A 79 -7.45 -29.06 7.29
N TRP A 80 -8.48 -29.03 6.45
CA TRP A 80 -8.45 -29.67 5.14
C TRP A 80 -7.42 -28.99 4.22
N THR A 81 -7.38 -27.66 4.19
CA THR A 81 -6.43 -26.90 3.36
C THR A 81 -4.98 -27.25 3.71
N LYS A 82 -4.64 -27.25 5.00
CA LYS A 82 -3.30 -27.62 5.48
C LYS A 82 -2.92 -29.06 5.17
N GLN A 83 -3.89 -29.96 5.17
CA GLN A 83 -3.67 -31.36 4.79
C GLN A 83 -3.50 -31.53 3.27
N TYR A 84 -4.27 -30.79 2.46
CA TYR A 84 -4.27 -30.90 1.00
C TYR A 84 -3.10 -30.14 0.35
N ASP A 85 -2.79 -28.95 0.86
CA ASP A 85 -1.65 -28.13 0.43
C ASP A 85 -0.86 -27.60 1.64
N PRO A 86 0.06 -28.39 2.18
CA PRO A 86 0.90 -27.97 3.30
C PRO A 86 2.00 -26.97 2.90
N SER A 87 2.16 -26.66 1.62
CA SER A 87 3.22 -25.81 1.10
C SER A 87 2.92 -24.32 1.25
N ARG A 88 1.66 -23.95 1.43
CA ARG A 88 1.22 -22.55 1.51
C ARG A 88 0.68 -22.21 2.89
N ILE A 89 0.84 -20.95 3.25
CA ILE A 89 0.32 -20.40 4.50
C ILE A 89 -1.18 -20.07 4.35
N THR A 90 -1.85 -20.00 5.49
CA THR A 90 -3.29 -19.77 5.57
C THR A 90 -3.61 -18.60 6.48
N GLN A 91 -4.60 -17.82 6.11
CA GLN A 91 -5.11 -16.71 6.90
C GLN A 91 -6.63 -16.60 6.82
N TYR A 92 -7.24 -15.93 7.79
CA TYR A 92 -8.62 -15.49 7.81
C TYR A 92 -8.82 -14.37 8.82
N GLU A 93 -9.16 -13.16 8.34
CA GLU A 93 -9.23 -11.96 9.17
C GLU A 93 -10.36 -12.00 10.21
N SER A 94 -11.52 -12.57 9.85
CA SER A 94 -12.68 -12.65 10.75
C SER A 94 -12.51 -13.66 11.90
N ALA A 95 -11.40 -14.39 11.97
CA ALA A 95 -11.10 -15.28 13.10
C ALA A 95 -11.02 -14.52 14.44
N ARG A 96 -10.85 -13.20 14.42
CA ARG A 96 -10.89 -12.34 15.61
C ARG A 96 -12.31 -12.12 16.18
N TYR A 97 -13.34 -12.20 15.32
CA TYR A 97 -14.73 -12.01 15.73
C TYR A 97 -15.24 -13.28 16.40
N ARG A 98 -15.26 -13.25 17.73
CA ARG A 98 -15.46 -14.43 18.59
C ARG A 98 -16.78 -14.34 19.35
N ASN A 99 -17.46 -15.46 19.48
CA ASN A 99 -18.40 -15.65 20.55
C ASN A 99 -17.64 -16.13 21.80
N TYR A 100 -17.66 -15.37 22.87
CA TYR A 100 -16.90 -15.65 24.10
C TYR A 100 -17.34 -16.94 24.83
N ASP A 101 -18.50 -17.48 24.50
CA ASP A 101 -19.01 -18.73 25.06
C ASP A 101 -18.48 -19.98 24.32
N VAL A 102 -17.68 -19.80 23.29
CA VAL A 102 -17.16 -20.89 22.44
C VAL A 102 -15.64 -20.84 22.42
N THR A 103 -15.03 -22.02 22.57
CA THR A 103 -13.58 -22.19 22.34
C THR A 103 -13.32 -22.50 20.89
N TYR A 104 -12.52 -21.67 20.23
CA TYR A 104 -12.15 -21.84 18.83
C TYR A 104 -10.76 -22.44 18.67
N ASN A 105 -10.56 -23.15 17.55
CA ASN A 105 -9.27 -23.68 17.16
C ASN A 105 -8.62 -22.77 16.08
N TYR A 106 -7.48 -22.16 16.42
CA TYR A 106 -6.68 -21.30 15.54
C TYR A 106 -5.38 -21.96 15.07
N GLU A 107 -5.19 -23.25 15.34
CA GLU A 107 -3.93 -23.96 15.06
C GLU A 107 -3.54 -23.88 13.56
N ASN A 108 -4.53 -23.98 12.68
CA ASN A 108 -4.31 -23.99 11.25
C ASN A 108 -4.32 -22.58 10.59
N LEU A 109 -4.34 -21.52 11.37
CA LEU A 109 -4.04 -20.15 10.90
C LEU A 109 -2.57 -19.85 11.12
N ASP A 110 -1.83 -19.54 10.07
CA ASP A 110 -0.40 -19.21 10.17
C ASP A 110 -0.19 -17.74 10.55
N LEU A 111 -1.12 -16.87 10.20
CA LEU A 111 -1.06 -15.43 10.44
C LEU A 111 -2.18 -14.95 11.37
N TYR A 112 -1.91 -13.84 12.05
CA TYR A 112 -2.92 -12.98 12.65
C TYR A 112 -3.20 -11.83 11.68
N SER A 113 -4.38 -11.80 11.10
CA SER A 113 -4.74 -10.81 10.09
C SER A 113 -5.90 -9.92 10.53
N ARG A 114 -5.87 -8.66 10.08
CA ARG A 114 -6.84 -7.63 10.45
C ARG A 114 -7.16 -6.73 9.26
N MET A 115 -8.40 -6.21 9.27
CA MET A 115 -8.83 -5.10 8.41
C MET A 115 -8.90 -3.82 9.24
N TYR A 116 -8.33 -2.75 8.71
CA TYR A 116 -8.39 -1.39 9.26
C TYR A 116 -8.13 -1.27 10.77
N PRO A 117 -7.15 -1.99 11.36
CA PRO A 117 -6.84 -1.81 12.77
C PRO A 117 -6.23 -0.42 12.98
N ALA A 118 -6.58 0.24 14.08
CA ALA A 118 -5.82 1.40 14.54
C ALA A 118 -4.38 0.97 14.91
N LEU A 119 -3.40 1.88 14.79
CA LEU A 119 -2.00 1.59 15.14
C LEU A 119 -1.87 1.06 16.56
N SER A 120 -2.63 1.64 17.52
CA SER A 120 -2.67 1.18 18.91
C SER A 120 -3.17 -0.26 19.08
N GLU A 121 -4.04 -0.76 18.19
CA GLU A 121 -4.48 -2.15 18.21
C GLU A 121 -3.40 -3.12 17.71
N ILE A 122 -2.56 -2.64 16.77
CA ILE A 122 -1.39 -3.40 16.30
C ILE A 122 -0.36 -3.48 17.44
N GLU A 123 -0.04 -2.34 18.06
CA GLU A 123 0.87 -2.27 19.21
C GLU A 123 0.40 -3.21 20.34
N GLU A 124 -0.89 -3.15 20.67
CA GLU A 124 -1.48 -4.02 21.70
C GLU A 124 -1.30 -5.50 21.38
N TYR A 125 -1.50 -5.92 20.12
CA TYR A 125 -1.26 -7.31 19.73
C TYR A 125 0.21 -7.70 19.84
N LEU A 126 1.11 -6.85 19.34
CA LEU A 126 2.55 -7.12 19.36
C LEU A 126 3.11 -7.19 20.79
N GLU A 127 2.55 -6.40 21.71
CA GLU A 127 2.94 -6.40 23.13
C GLU A 127 2.38 -7.60 23.92
N LYS A 128 1.10 -7.92 23.71
CA LYS A 128 0.38 -8.89 24.55
C LYS A 128 0.39 -10.32 24.05
N ASP A 129 0.41 -10.52 22.75
CA ASP A 129 0.37 -11.84 22.12
C ASP A 129 1.57 -12.00 21.18
N GLY A 130 1.54 -11.39 20.00
CA GLY A 130 2.61 -11.44 19.01
C GLY A 130 3.05 -12.84 18.62
N SER A 131 2.21 -13.86 18.86
CA SER A 131 2.54 -15.28 18.65
C SER A 131 2.59 -15.67 17.18
N LYS A 132 1.92 -14.90 16.32
CA LYS A 132 1.86 -15.08 14.86
C LYS A 132 2.23 -13.79 14.15
N PRO A 133 2.83 -13.88 12.95
CA PRO A 133 3.05 -12.68 12.14
C PRO A 133 1.75 -11.95 11.84
N PHE A 134 1.80 -10.62 11.81
CA PHE A 134 0.65 -9.74 11.61
C PHE A 134 0.54 -9.31 10.15
N LEU A 135 -0.64 -9.48 9.55
CA LEU A 135 -0.95 -9.04 8.19
C LEU A 135 -2.12 -8.07 8.19
N LEU A 136 -1.96 -6.92 7.53
CA LEU A 136 -3.04 -6.00 7.21
C LEU A 136 -3.69 -6.46 5.90
N VAL A 137 -4.75 -7.25 5.97
CA VAL A 137 -5.41 -7.75 4.76
C VAL A 137 -6.17 -6.66 4.01
N GLU A 138 -6.60 -5.62 4.74
CA GLU A 138 -7.11 -4.36 4.19
C GLU A 138 -6.67 -3.21 5.11
N TYR A 139 -6.17 -2.14 4.50
CA TYR A 139 -5.86 -0.91 5.23
C TYR A 139 -5.92 0.31 4.30
N CYS A 140 -5.93 1.51 4.85
CA CYS A 140 -5.92 2.77 4.11
C CYS A 140 -6.98 2.80 3.00
N HIS A 141 -8.26 2.58 3.36
CA HIS A 141 -9.39 2.56 2.44
C HIS A 141 -9.43 3.80 1.56
N SER A 142 -9.42 3.62 0.24
CA SER A 142 -9.18 4.66 -0.75
C SER A 142 -10.44 5.46 -1.14
N MET A 143 -11.59 5.18 -0.52
CA MET A 143 -12.86 5.85 -0.81
C MET A 143 -12.88 7.31 -0.32
N GLY A 144 -13.51 8.19 -1.08
CA GLY A 144 -13.75 9.59 -0.71
C GLY A 144 -12.45 10.39 -0.57
N ASN A 145 -12.15 10.90 0.61
CA ASN A 145 -10.93 11.62 0.92
C ASN A 145 -9.75 10.71 1.32
N GLY A 146 -9.96 9.40 1.32
CA GLY A 146 -8.89 8.42 1.47
C GLY A 146 -8.01 8.33 0.21
N PRO A 147 -6.97 7.51 0.28
CA PRO A 147 -6.41 6.88 1.47
C PRO A 147 -5.62 7.86 2.34
N GLY A 148 -5.44 7.54 3.63
CA GLY A 148 -4.61 8.31 4.57
C GLY A 148 -3.69 7.41 5.38
N ASP A 149 -2.83 8.06 6.21
CA ASP A 149 -1.98 7.42 7.22
C ASP A 149 -0.96 6.39 6.67
N PHE A 150 -0.65 6.39 5.38
CA PHE A 150 0.31 5.48 4.77
C PHE A 150 1.69 5.50 5.46
N GLU A 151 2.17 6.70 5.80
CA GLU A 151 3.46 6.85 6.45
C GLU A 151 3.47 6.22 7.84
N ASP A 152 2.41 6.39 8.62
CA ASP A 152 2.32 5.84 9.97
C ASP A 152 2.29 4.30 9.93
N TYR A 153 1.52 3.72 9.01
CA TYR A 153 1.53 2.26 8.79
C TYR A 153 2.87 1.77 8.25
N PHE A 154 3.52 2.51 7.36
CA PHE A 154 4.86 2.17 6.86
C PHE A 154 5.86 2.08 8.01
N GLN A 155 5.87 3.08 8.89
CA GLN A 155 6.74 3.09 10.06
C GLN A 155 6.44 1.91 10.99
N MET A 156 5.16 1.60 11.23
CA MET A 156 4.75 0.45 12.03
C MET A 156 5.24 -0.87 11.42
N ILE A 157 5.01 -1.07 10.12
CA ILE A 157 5.41 -2.29 9.39
C ILE A 157 6.93 -2.51 9.48
N HIS A 158 7.72 -1.45 9.35
CA HIS A 158 9.18 -1.54 9.37
C HIS A 158 9.80 -1.43 10.77
N SER A 159 8.99 -1.27 11.81
CA SER A 159 9.48 -1.21 13.21
C SER A 159 9.56 -2.58 13.88
N ASP A 160 8.86 -3.59 13.36
CA ASP A 160 8.78 -4.92 13.98
C ASP A 160 8.75 -6.02 12.91
N ASP A 161 9.68 -6.95 12.99
CA ASP A 161 9.83 -8.07 12.03
C ASP A 161 8.64 -9.04 11.99
N ARG A 162 7.73 -8.94 12.94
CA ARG A 162 6.47 -9.70 12.95
C ARG A 162 5.40 -9.11 12.02
N MET A 163 5.59 -7.89 11.54
CA MET A 163 4.68 -7.25 10.58
C MET A 163 4.99 -7.73 9.16
N CYS A 164 4.01 -8.36 8.49
CA CYS A 164 4.18 -8.88 7.12
C CYS A 164 3.92 -7.84 6.03
N GLY A 165 3.38 -6.67 6.38
CA GLY A 165 2.91 -5.69 5.40
C GLY A 165 1.39 -5.62 5.31
N GLY A 166 0.88 -5.11 4.19
CA GLY A 166 -0.56 -4.93 4.01
C GLY A 166 -1.00 -4.68 2.59
N PHE A 167 -2.31 -4.80 2.39
CA PHE A 167 -3.00 -4.58 1.14
C PHE A 167 -3.94 -3.39 1.25
N VAL A 168 -3.76 -2.41 0.38
CA VAL A 168 -4.65 -1.24 0.31
C VAL A 168 -5.98 -1.65 -0.30
N TRP A 169 -7.10 -1.28 0.31
CA TRP A 169 -8.41 -1.40 -0.28
C TRP A 169 -8.78 -0.11 -1.00
N GLU A 170 -8.86 -0.07 -2.35
CA GLU A 170 -8.52 -1.15 -3.26
C GLU A 170 -7.78 -0.62 -4.50
N TRP A 171 -7.62 -1.46 -5.52
CA TRP A 171 -6.82 -1.10 -6.69
C TRP A 171 -7.51 -0.12 -7.63
N CYS A 172 -8.78 -0.37 -7.98
CA CYS A 172 -9.41 0.33 -9.09
C CYS A 172 -10.86 0.69 -8.81
N ASP A 173 -11.25 1.93 -9.08
CA ASP A 173 -12.65 2.33 -9.12
C ASP A 173 -13.47 1.45 -10.07
N HIS A 174 -14.60 0.94 -9.59
CA HIS A 174 -15.50 0.09 -10.34
C HIS A 174 -16.66 0.90 -10.92
N ALA A 175 -16.45 1.44 -12.11
CA ALA A 175 -17.46 2.23 -12.81
C ALA A 175 -17.43 1.96 -14.32
N VAL A 176 -18.54 2.18 -14.98
CA VAL A 176 -18.74 1.93 -16.41
C VAL A 176 -18.71 3.25 -17.17
N ALA A 177 -17.87 3.33 -18.20
CA ALA A 177 -17.86 4.48 -19.12
C ALA A 177 -19.21 4.57 -19.84
N HIS A 178 -19.88 5.72 -19.74
CA HIS A 178 -21.22 5.91 -20.31
C HIS A 178 -21.20 6.93 -21.45
N ASP A 179 -20.95 8.20 -21.17
CA ASP A 179 -20.95 9.28 -22.16
C ASP A 179 -19.79 10.28 -21.88
N GLN A 180 -19.85 11.44 -22.51
CA GLN A 180 -18.88 12.51 -22.28
C GLN A 180 -19.55 13.71 -21.60
N ALA A 181 -18.82 14.33 -20.69
CA ALA A 181 -19.18 15.62 -20.14
C ALA A 181 -18.96 16.74 -21.18
N GLU A 182 -19.50 17.93 -20.94
CA GLU A 182 -19.35 19.10 -21.82
C GLU A 182 -17.88 19.47 -22.07
N ASN A 183 -16.99 19.18 -21.11
CA ASN A 183 -15.55 19.40 -21.26
C ASN A 183 -14.80 18.27 -21.98
N GLY A 184 -15.52 17.30 -22.54
CA GLY A 184 -14.98 16.16 -23.29
C GLY A 184 -14.43 15.02 -22.43
N LYS A 185 -14.49 15.11 -21.10
CA LYS A 185 -14.08 14.01 -20.22
C LYS A 185 -15.13 12.91 -20.20
N THR A 186 -14.67 11.66 -20.10
CA THR A 186 -15.56 10.50 -19.95
C THR A 186 -16.35 10.62 -18.64
N LYS A 187 -17.66 10.41 -18.71
CA LYS A 187 -18.50 10.18 -17.55
C LYS A 187 -18.53 8.71 -17.21
N TYR A 188 -18.44 8.41 -15.93
CA TYR A 188 -18.53 7.07 -15.40
C TYR A 188 -19.80 6.93 -14.58
N TYR A 189 -20.52 5.84 -14.77
CA TYR A 189 -21.73 5.50 -14.03
C TYR A 189 -21.45 4.35 -13.06
N TYR A 190 -21.98 4.47 -11.84
CA TYR A 190 -21.84 3.50 -10.76
C TYR A 190 -23.07 3.57 -9.85
N GLY A 191 -23.19 2.68 -8.90
CA GLY A 191 -24.13 2.60 -7.79
C GLY A 191 -25.45 3.37 -7.92
N GLY A 192 -26.44 2.87 -8.69
CA GLY A 192 -27.75 3.49 -8.90
C GLY A 192 -27.89 4.33 -10.16
N ASP A 193 -26.78 4.69 -10.83
CA ASP A 193 -26.81 5.57 -12.00
C ASP A 193 -27.48 4.94 -13.23
N HIS A 194 -27.54 3.61 -13.30
CA HIS A 194 -28.23 2.87 -14.37
C HIS A 194 -29.71 2.59 -14.05
N GLY A 195 -30.21 3.09 -12.91
CA GLY A 195 -31.60 2.90 -12.46
C GLY A 195 -31.86 1.61 -11.72
N GLU A 196 -30.81 0.92 -11.29
CA GLU A 196 -30.90 -0.26 -10.42
C GLU A 196 -31.42 0.14 -9.04
N ALA A 197 -32.34 -0.69 -8.49
CA ALA A 197 -32.96 -0.42 -7.20
C ALA A 197 -32.15 -0.90 -6.00
N ILE A 198 -31.21 -1.81 -6.21
CA ILE A 198 -30.32 -2.37 -5.18
C ILE A 198 -28.89 -2.03 -5.54
N HIS A 199 -28.28 -1.17 -4.73
CA HIS A 199 -26.90 -0.74 -4.89
C HIS A 199 -26.37 -0.12 -3.59
N ASP A 200 -25.06 -0.03 -3.44
CA ASP A 200 -24.36 0.54 -2.29
C ASP A 200 -23.75 1.93 -2.58
N GLY A 201 -24.28 2.64 -3.59
CA GLY A 201 -23.84 3.99 -3.94
C GLY A 201 -22.39 4.04 -4.40
N ASN A 202 -21.55 4.79 -3.67
CA ASN A 202 -20.15 4.99 -4.01
C ASN A 202 -19.17 3.98 -3.37
N PHE A 203 -19.68 2.87 -2.77
CA PHE A 203 -18.85 1.78 -2.24
C PHE A 203 -18.19 0.89 -3.33
N CYS A 204 -17.96 1.45 -4.47
CA CYS A 204 -17.23 0.90 -5.60
C CYS A 204 -16.27 1.95 -6.20
N MET A 205 -16.19 3.13 -5.57
CA MET A 205 -15.33 4.25 -5.95
C MET A 205 -14.25 4.43 -4.87
N ASP A 206 -13.44 3.43 -4.70
CA ASP A 206 -12.48 3.26 -3.63
C ASP A 206 -11.11 2.74 -4.14
N GLY A 207 -10.85 2.95 -5.42
CA GLY A 207 -9.60 2.57 -6.09
C GLY A 207 -8.44 3.52 -5.87
N LEU A 208 -7.23 3.00 -5.96
CA LEU A 208 -5.99 3.79 -6.11
C LEU A 208 -5.85 4.34 -7.54
N VAL A 209 -6.59 3.78 -8.49
CA VAL A 209 -6.67 4.26 -9.87
C VAL A 209 -8.13 4.49 -10.28
N TYR A 210 -8.33 5.43 -11.20
CA TYR A 210 -9.60 5.65 -11.87
C TYR A 210 -10.01 4.45 -12.75
N PRO A 211 -11.27 4.39 -13.23
CA PRO A 211 -11.70 3.30 -14.11
C PRO A 211 -10.88 3.16 -15.40
N ASP A 212 -10.27 4.24 -15.88
CA ASP A 212 -9.38 4.26 -17.05
C ASP A 212 -7.91 3.92 -16.70
N ARG A 213 -7.64 3.56 -15.45
CA ARG A 213 -6.32 3.21 -14.90
C ARG A 213 -5.37 4.40 -14.71
N THR A 214 -5.82 5.64 -14.88
CA THR A 214 -5.03 6.79 -14.45
C THR A 214 -4.94 6.85 -12.92
N PRO A 215 -3.80 7.27 -12.34
CA PRO A 215 -3.60 7.24 -10.89
C PRO A 215 -4.43 8.31 -10.17
N HIS A 216 -5.06 7.95 -9.06
CA HIS A 216 -5.51 8.90 -8.05
C HIS A 216 -4.31 9.53 -7.32
N THR A 217 -4.54 10.66 -6.66
CA THR A 217 -3.52 11.31 -5.82
C THR A 217 -2.99 10.37 -4.74
N GLY A 218 -3.87 9.52 -4.17
CA GLY A 218 -3.51 8.52 -3.17
C GLY A 218 -2.48 7.51 -3.65
N LEU A 219 -2.53 7.09 -4.93
CA LEU A 219 -1.51 6.21 -5.49
C LEU A 219 -0.14 6.90 -5.59
N LEU A 220 -0.11 8.20 -5.87
CA LEU A 220 1.15 8.96 -5.91
C LEU A 220 1.78 9.09 -4.54
N GLU A 221 0.97 9.28 -3.50
CA GLU A 221 1.39 9.26 -2.10
C GLU A 221 1.90 7.87 -1.71
N TYR A 222 1.12 6.82 -1.99
CA TYR A 222 1.51 5.43 -1.73
C TYR A 222 2.86 5.09 -2.37
N LYS A 223 3.05 5.45 -3.65
CA LYS A 223 4.31 5.28 -4.37
C LYS A 223 5.47 5.94 -3.63
N ASN A 224 5.28 7.17 -3.13
CA ASN A 224 6.35 7.90 -2.44
C ASN A 224 6.62 7.35 -1.05
N VAL A 225 5.61 6.93 -0.31
CA VAL A 225 5.77 6.29 1.01
C VAL A 225 6.57 5.00 0.88
N TYR A 226 6.25 4.15 -0.12
CA TYR A 226 6.92 2.87 -0.35
C TYR A 226 8.12 2.94 -1.29
N ARG A 227 8.78 4.11 -1.39
CA ARG A 227 10.02 4.24 -2.16
C ARG A 227 11.12 3.36 -1.60
N PRO A 228 11.97 2.75 -2.46
CA PRO A 228 12.92 1.72 -2.05
C PRO A 228 14.09 2.24 -1.20
N VAL A 229 14.37 3.56 -1.26
CA VAL A 229 15.44 4.21 -0.51
C VAL A 229 14.88 5.43 0.19
N ARG A 230 15.28 5.65 1.44
CA ARG A 230 14.86 6.82 2.23
C ARG A 230 16.04 7.44 2.97
N VAL A 231 15.98 8.75 3.18
CA VAL A 231 16.91 9.45 4.04
C VAL A 231 16.65 9.10 5.50
N ARG A 232 17.70 8.67 6.21
CA ARG A 232 17.71 8.54 7.66
C ARG A 232 18.13 9.86 8.34
N SER A 233 19.18 10.49 7.80
CA SER A 233 19.68 11.77 8.31
C SER A 233 20.55 12.47 7.27
N PHE A 234 20.60 13.77 7.37
CA PHE A 234 21.56 14.61 6.66
C PHE A 234 22.23 15.57 7.65
N ASP A 235 23.54 15.41 7.84
CA ASP A 235 24.37 16.33 8.61
C ASP A 235 24.89 17.40 7.64
N GLN A 236 24.23 18.55 7.66
CA GLN A 236 24.53 19.66 6.75
C GLN A 236 25.90 20.26 7.00
N GLU A 237 26.40 20.26 8.24
CA GLU A 237 27.72 20.84 8.59
C GLU A 237 28.86 19.97 8.06
N ARG A 238 28.68 18.65 8.13
CA ARG A 238 29.70 17.69 7.67
C ARG A 238 29.51 17.28 6.21
N GLY A 239 28.40 17.64 5.60
CA GLY A 239 28.02 17.19 4.26
C GLY A 239 27.87 15.67 4.19
N THR A 240 27.27 15.04 5.22
CA THR A 240 27.11 13.58 5.25
C THR A 240 25.63 13.19 5.20
N LEU A 241 25.28 12.36 4.22
CA LEU A 241 23.95 11.85 3.97
C LEU A 241 23.89 10.36 4.34
N THR A 242 22.99 9.99 5.25
CA THR A 242 22.73 8.59 5.59
C THR A 242 21.42 8.16 4.95
N LEU A 243 21.49 7.07 4.19
CA LEU A 243 20.39 6.47 3.44
C LEU A 243 20.11 5.05 3.96
N HIS A 244 18.83 4.66 3.97
CA HIS A 244 18.39 3.31 4.26
C HIS A 244 17.86 2.63 3.01
N ASN A 245 18.23 1.37 2.83
CA ASN A 245 17.73 0.48 1.80
C ASN A 245 16.55 -0.34 2.34
N TYR A 246 15.34 -0.12 1.79
CA TYR A 246 14.14 -0.90 2.12
C TYR A 246 13.88 -2.05 1.15
N MET A 247 14.75 -2.27 0.17
CA MET A 247 14.62 -3.42 -0.76
C MET A 247 15.01 -4.72 -0.07
N ASP A 248 14.40 -5.82 -0.52
CA ASP A 248 14.63 -7.16 0.05
C ASP A 248 15.78 -7.92 -0.63
N PHE A 249 16.10 -7.58 -1.89
CA PHE A 249 17.01 -8.38 -2.72
C PHE A 249 18.17 -7.61 -3.33
N ASP A 250 18.02 -6.29 -3.54
CA ASP A 250 18.98 -5.50 -4.31
C ASP A 250 19.76 -4.53 -3.44
N ASP A 251 21.05 -4.33 -3.76
CA ASP A 251 21.83 -3.21 -3.22
C ASP A 251 21.42 -1.90 -3.91
N ILE A 252 21.46 -0.78 -3.17
CA ILE A 252 21.14 0.56 -3.70
C ILE A 252 21.93 0.82 -4.98
N GLN A 253 23.25 0.55 -4.98
CA GLN A 253 24.12 0.84 -6.12
C GLN A 253 23.74 0.10 -7.41
N ASP A 254 23.06 -1.04 -7.30
CA ASP A 254 22.69 -1.86 -8.44
C ASP A 254 21.33 -1.52 -9.04
N PHE A 255 20.44 -0.95 -8.21
CA PHE A 255 19.04 -0.72 -8.55
C PHE A 255 18.67 0.76 -8.72
N VAL A 256 19.30 1.69 -7.97
CA VAL A 256 18.89 3.09 -7.88
C VAL A 256 20.01 4.05 -8.25
N ASP A 257 19.70 4.99 -9.15
CA ASP A 257 20.44 6.25 -9.30
C ASP A 257 19.81 7.32 -8.43
N ILE A 258 20.63 8.02 -7.63
CA ILE A 258 20.15 9.08 -6.73
C ILE A 258 20.57 10.44 -7.29
N CYS A 259 19.59 11.25 -7.68
CA CYS A 259 19.82 12.63 -8.12
C CYS A 259 19.41 13.59 -7.01
N TYR A 260 20.16 14.68 -6.86
CA TYR A 260 19.80 15.74 -5.92
C TYR A 260 19.55 17.08 -6.62
N GLU A 261 18.71 17.89 -6.00
CA GLU A 261 18.42 19.27 -6.38
C GLU A 261 18.34 20.11 -5.12
N VAL A 262 19.08 21.24 -5.10
CA VAL A 262 18.91 22.26 -4.09
C VAL A 262 18.04 23.37 -4.67
N THR A 263 16.99 23.72 -3.96
CA THR A 263 16.09 24.83 -4.33
C THR A 263 16.13 25.95 -3.32
N GLN A 264 16.03 27.18 -3.79
CA GLN A 264 15.86 28.38 -2.97
C GLN A 264 14.59 29.10 -3.39
N ASP A 265 13.64 29.27 -2.48
CA ASP A 265 12.33 29.88 -2.75
C ASP A 265 11.61 29.27 -3.97
N GLY A 266 11.74 27.95 -4.14
CA GLY A 266 11.15 27.18 -5.23
C GLY A 266 11.96 27.18 -6.54
N LEU A 267 13.06 27.92 -6.63
CA LEU A 267 13.93 27.94 -7.81
C LEU A 267 15.13 26.99 -7.62
N SER A 268 15.40 26.19 -8.64
CA SER A 268 16.55 25.28 -8.65
C SER A 268 17.86 26.08 -8.74
N VAL A 269 18.77 25.88 -7.78
CA VAL A 269 20.06 26.58 -7.73
C VAL A 269 21.26 25.64 -7.89
N GLN A 270 21.10 24.35 -7.56
CA GLN A 270 22.14 23.34 -7.74
C GLN A 270 21.51 21.99 -8.04
N LYS A 271 22.15 21.20 -8.90
CA LYS A 271 21.76 19.79 -9.21
C LYS A 271 22.98 18.92 -9.34
N GLY A 272 22.81 17.64 -9.04
CA GLY A 272 23.86 16.65 -9.23
C GLY A 272 23.39 15.23 -8.94
N LYS A 273 24.37 14.33 -8.82
CA LYS A 273 24.13 12.94 -8.44
C LYS A 273 24.87 12.62 -7.14
N VAL A 274 24.24 11.80 -6.30
CA VAL A 274 24.90 11.19 -5.15
C VAL A 274 25.73 10.03 -5.64
N VAL A 275 27.00 10.00 -5.28
CA VAL A 275 27.97 8.98 -5.74
C VAL A 275 28.37 8.09 -4.57
N GLY A 276 28.53 6.79 -4.84
CA GLY A 276 29.03 5.82 -3.86
C GLY A 276 28.01 5.34 -2.85
N ALA A 277 26.72 5.61 -3.05
CA ALA A 277 25.66 5.03 -2.22
C ALA A 277 25.55 3.52 -2.51
N SER A 278 25.94 2.70 -1.55
CA SER A 278 25.84 1.24 -1.58
C SER A 278 25.41 0.76 -0.19
N ALA A 279 24.30 0.08 -0.15
CA ALA A 279 23.78 -0.57 1.06
C ALA A 279 23.07 -1.85 0.64
N ALA A 280 23.40 -2.95 1.28
CA ALA A 280 22.68 -4.21 1.13
C ALA A 280 21.21 -4.07 1.60
N PRO A 281 20.33 -5.02 1.26
CA PRO A 281 18.97 -5.04 1.76
C PRO A 281 18.89 -4.77 3.27
N HIS A 282 17.90 -3.94 3.68
CA HIS A 282 17.62 -3.57 5.06
C HIS A 282 18.80 -2.98 5.84
N SER A 283 19.73 -2.31 5.15
CA SER A 283 20.89 -1.70 5.79
C SER A 283 21.07 -0.22 5.43
N ASP A 284 21.91 0.45 6.19
CA ASP A 284 22.23 1.86 6.00
C ASP A 284 23.56 2.02 5.25
N CYS A 285 23.68 3.12 4.51
CA CYS A 285 24.97 3.64 4.06
C CYS A 285 25.06 5.13 4.33
N THR A 286 26.30 5.61 4.54
CA THR A 286 26.61 7.04 4.69
C THR A 286 27.55 7.47 3.58
N VAL A 287 27.18 8.53 2.87
CA VAL A 287 27.95 9.10 1.76
C VAL A 287 28.19 10.59 1.95
N GLY A 288 29.26 11.11 1.36
CA GLY A 288 29.50 12.54 1.28
C GLY A 288 28.56 13.19 0.25
N LEU A 289 27.97 14.31 0.61
CA LEU A 289 27.18 15.17 -0.26
C LEU A 289 27.60 16.62 -0.07
N ASP A 290 28.44 17.09 -0.97
CA ASP A 290 28.91 18.49 -0.97
C ASP A 290 27.94 19.34 -1.77
N ILE A 291 27.23 20.23 -1.04
CA ILE A 291 26.26 21.16 -1.59
C ILE A 291 26.49 22.58 -1.07
N ASP A 292 26.31 23.56 -1.94
CA ASP A 292 26.28 24.95 -1.54
C ASP A 292 24.89 25.32 -1.03
N VAL A 293 24.81 25.66 0.27
CA VAL A 293 23.53 26.06 0.87
C VAL A 293 23.40 27.56 0.80
N PRO A 294 22.41 28.13 0.10
CA PRO A 294 22.12 29.55 0.09
C PRO A 294 21.94 30.14 1.49
N THR A 295 22.46 31.33 1.73
CA THR A 295 22.42 31.95 3.05
C THR A 295 21.07 32.55 3.44
N ALA A 296 20.14 32.72 2.49
CA ALA A 296 18.84 33.35 2.69
C ALA A 296 17.74 32.59 1.95
N GLY A 297 16.49 32.87 2.29
CA GLY A 297 15.31 32.27 1.69
C GLY A 297 15.00 30.87 2.24
N ARG A 298 13.98 30.22 1.69
CA ARG A 298 13.64 28.83 2.00
C ARG A 298 14.46 27.89 1.11
N VAL A 299 15.31 27.11 1.73
CA VAL A 299 16.21 26.19 1.00
C VAL A 299 15.82 24.74 1.27
N TYR A 300 15.63 23.98 0.21
CA TYR A 300 15.36 22.55 0.30
C TYR A 300 16.39 21.74 -0.49
N LEU A 301 16.75 20.60 0.07
CA LEU A 301 17.44 19.52 -0.63
C LEU A 301 16.41 18.45 -1.00
N LYS A 302 16.20 18.26 -2.30
CA LYS A 302 15.38 17.16 -2.83
C LYS A 302 16.28 16.06 -3.36
N LEU A 303 16.04 14.85 -2.93
CA LEU A 303 16.68 13.63 -3.43
C LEU A 303 15.65 12.84 -4.22
N SER A 304 15.94 12.51 -5.47
CA SER A 304 15.08 11.72 -6.34
C SER A 304 15.73 10.38 -6.62
N TYR A 305 14.99 9.31 -6.38
CA TYR A 305 15.42 7.93 -6.58
C TYR A 305 14.93 7.46 -7.93
N GLN A 306 15.85 7.11 -8.84
CA GLN A 306 15.53 6.74 -10.21
C GLN A 306 15.96 5.30 -10.47
N LEU A 307 15.10 4.54 -11.15
CA LEU A 307 15.43 3.19 -11.58
C LEU A 307 16.67 3.21 -12.48
N LYS A 308 17.70 2.45 -12.11
CA LYS A 308 19.00 2.48 -12.79
C LYS A 308 19.01 1.68 -14.09
N LYS A 309 18.29 0.57 -14.13
CA LYS A 309 18.21 -0.33 -15.28
C LYS A 309 16.77 -0.53 -15.70
N GLU A 310 16.55 -0.78 -16.96
CA GLU A 310 15.21 -1.10 -17.48
C GLU A 310 14.70 -2.42 -16.86
N LEU A 311 13.43 -2.41 -16.48
CA LEU A 311 12.65 -3.58 -16.10
C LEU A 311 11.58 -3.87 -17.17
N PRO A 312 10.97 -5.05 -17.22
CA PRO A 312 10.03 -5.43 -18.30
C PRO A 312 8.90 -4.42 -18.57
N LEU A 313 8.42 -3.73 -17.53
CA LEU A 313 7.31 -2.76 -17.65
C LEU A 313 7.70 -1.32 -17.29
N VAL A 314 8.95 -1.07 -16.91
CA VAL A 314 9.39 0.24 -16.40
C VAL A 314 10.75 0.61 -16.96
N SER A 315 10.82 1.74 -17.66
CA SER A 315 12.06 2.22 -18.27
C SER A 315 13.06 2.71 -17.22
N ALA A 316 14.35 2.58 -17.54
CA ALA A 316 15.42 3.22 -16.77
C ALA A 316 15.16 4.74 -16.65
N GLY A 317 15.53 5.33 -15.52
CA GLY A 317 15.27 6.74 -15.21
C GLY A 317 13.87 7.01 -14.64
N HIS A 318 12.99 6.00 -14.56
CA HIS A 318 11.69 6.16 -13.88
C HIS A 318 11.90 6.56 -12.41
N VAL A 319 11.22 7.62 -11.98
CA VAL A 319 11.30 8.10 -10.59
C VAL A 319 10.50 7.17 -9.68
N LEU A 320 11.20 6.50 -8.78
CA LEU A 320 10.62 5.57 -7.79
C LEU A 320 10.03 6.30 -6.59
N GLY A 321 10.58 7.47 -6.27
CA GLY A 321 10.14 8.33 -5.18
C GLY A 321 11.18 9.40 -4.88
N PHE A 322 10.95 10.18 -3.82
CA PHE A 322 11.85 11.27 -3.41
C PHE A 322 11.80 11.53 -1.91
N ASP A 323 12.85 12.15 -1.40
CA ASP A 323 12.88 12.84 -0.10
C ASP A 323 13.07 14.33 -0.33
N GLU A 324 12.51 15.16 0.54
CA GLU A 324 12.71 16.60 0.55
C GLU A 324 13.04 17.07 1.98
N LEU A 325 14.18 17.71 2.15
CA LEU A 325 14.71 18.16 3.43
C LEU A 325 14.79 19.67 3.46
N LEU A 326 14.21 20.30 4.48
CA LEU A 326 14.42 21.73 4.73
C LEU A 326 15.84 21.92 5.28
N LEU A 327 16.63 22.74 4.62
CA LEU A 327 17.99 23.06 5.06
C LEU A 327 18.02 24.33 5.92
N GLU A 328 18.88 24.30 6.94
CA GLU A 328 19.16 25.50 7.75
C GLU A 328 20.11 26.42 7.00
N ASN A 329 19.75 27.70 6.88
CA ASN A 329 20.63 28.70 6.33
C ASN A 329 21.27 29.55 7.43
N LYS A 330 22.46 30.14 7.13
CA LYS A 330 23.30 30.87 8.11
C LYS A 330 22.62 32.09 8.74
N ASP A 331 21.65 32.68 8.06
CA ASP A 331 20.95 33.89 8.56
C ASP A 331 19.73 33.55 9.44
N GLY A 332 19.44 32.28 9.67
CA GLY A 332 18.28 31.81 10.48
C GLY A 332 16.93 32.36 10.00
N ARG A 333 16.87 32.90 8.80
CA ARG A 333 15.67 33.50 8.22
C ARG A 333 15.04 32.58 7.21
N ASN A 334 14.27 31.65 7.69
CA ASN A 334 13.23 31.00 6.86
C ASN A 334 12.12 32.02 6.53
N GLN A 335 12.48 33.26 6.17
CA GLN A 335 11.48 34.24 5.81
C GLN A 335 11.22 34.19 4.33
N THR A 336 10.02 33.76 3.97
CA THR A 336 9.39 34.11 2.71
C THR A 336 9.34 35.64 2.59
N ALA A 337 10.26 36.21 1.88
CA ALA A 337 10.32 37.65 1.68
C ALA A 337 9.81 38.05 0.29
N ALA A 338 8.80 37.40 -0.22
CA ALA A 338 8.00 38.00 -1.29
C ALA A 338 6.79 38.69 -0.65
N LYS A 339 6.93 39.97 -0.34
CA LYS A 339 5.79 40.83 -0.17
C LYS A 339 5.18 41.05 -1.55
N TRP A 340 4.18 40.23 -1.89
CA TRP A 340 3.30 40.50 -3.00
C TRP A 340 2.52 41.78 -2.66
N THR A 341 2.74 42.85 -3.40
CA THR A 341 1.87 44.02 -3.34
C THR A 341 0.70 43.78 -4.26
N ALA A 342 -0.52 44.08 -3.81
CA ALA A 342 -1.78 43.83 -4.53
C ALA A 342 -1.88 44.54 -5.90
N SER A 343 -0.88 45.35 -6.29
CA SER A 343 -0.81 46.03 -7.57
C SER A 343 -0.35 45.13 -8.74
N ASP A 344 0.15 43.92 -8.46
CA ASP A 344 0.73 43.04 -9.50
C ASP A 344 -0.17 41.84 -9.85
N VAL A 345 -1.40 41.80 -9.35
CA VAL A 345 -2.36 40.74 -9.63
C VAL A 345 -3.47 41.29 -10.51
N GLU A 346 -3.42 41.06 -11.82
CA GLU A 346 -4.61 41.12 -12.66
C GLU A 346 -5.49 39.90 -12.36
N VAL A 347 -6.59 40.13 -11.66
CA VAL A 347 -7.64 39.12 -11.50
C VAL A 347 -8.48 39.14 -12.78
N SER A 348 -8.24 38.21 -13.70
CA SER A 348 -9.19 37.90 -14.75
C SER A 348 -10.37 37.16 -14.12
N ASP A 349 -11.61 37.65 -14.35
CA ASP A 349 -12.82 36.98 -13.94
C ASP A 349 -12.82 35.51 -14.39
N ILE A 350 -12.67 34.61 -13.43
CA ILE A 350 -12.97 33.19 -13.63
C ILE A 350 -14.49 33.09 -13.51
N ARG A 351 -15.19 33.07 -14.67
CA ARG A 351 -16.60 32.68 -14.68
C ARG A 351 -16.68 31.19 -14.44
N GLU A 352 -17.50 30.83 -13.46
CA GLU A 352 -17.89 29.46 -13.10
C GLU A 352 -18.38 28.63 -14.29
#